data_8093f6f28b37615430852c1a0f61fc3b
#
_entry.id   8093f6f28b37615430852c1a0f61fc3b
#
_cell.length_a   1.000
_cell.length_b   1.000
_cell.length_c   1.000
_cell.angle_alpha   90.00
_cell.angle_beta   90.00
_cell.angle_gamma   90.00
#
_symmetry.space_group_name_H-M   'P 1'
#
loop_
_entity.id
_entity.type
_entity.pdbx_description
1 polymer ?
#
loop_
_entity_poly.entity_id
_entity_poly.type
_entity_poly.pdbx_seq_one_letter_code
_entity_poly.pdbx_strand_id
1 'polypeptide(L)'
;MEASPVPSSQGSQLDSLLGRELLARLLQVSAVSLRRYLAGERAVPDPVAARLHFLALVAGDLAGAYNDIGVRRWFDRPRTLLDGRSPAELLEAEWKPEDPGPRRVRDLAGALVWSPAT
;
A
#
# COMPACT_ATOMS: atom_id res chain seq x y z
N MET A 1 -17.09 19.98 4.22
CA MET A 1 -16.54 19.56 4.16
C MET A 1 -16.03 18.85 3.72
N GLU A 2 -15.55 18.60 3.45
CA GLU A 2 -15.07 17.91 3.03
C GLU A 2 -14.36 17.32 3.25
N ALA A 3 -14.28 17.12 3.23
CA ALA A 3 -13.31 16.60 3.22
C ALA A 3 -12.90 15.29 3.10
N SER A 4 -12.94 14.68 2.13
CA SER A 4 -12.39 13.37 1.93
C SER A 4 -10.90 13.41 2.15
N PRO A 5 -10.35 12.61 3.07
CA PRO A 5 -8.91 12.60 3.31
C PRO A 5 -8.11 11.93 2.19
N VAL A 6 -8.78 11.18 1.31
CA VAL A 6 -8.09 10.48 0.22
C VAL A 6 -8.66 10.95 -1.10
N PRO A 7 -7.85 11.62 -1.93
CA PRO A 7 -8.30 11.98 -3.27
C PRO A 7 -8.63 10.72 -4.07
N SER A 8 -9.70 10.76 -4.84
CA SER A 8 -10.10 9.61 -5.63
C SER A 8 -9.00 9.21 -6.62
N SER A 9 -8.21 10.18 -7.09
CA SER A 9 -7.10 9.89 -8.00
C SER A 9 -6.04 9.02 -7.34
N GLN A 10 -5.80 9.18 -6.04
CA GLN A 10 -4.82 8.37 -5.33
C GLN A 10 -5.22 6.91 -5.32
N GLY A 11 -6.47 6.62 -5.01
CA GLY A 11 -6.97 5.25 -5.04
C GLY A 11 -6.90 4.64 -6.43
N SER A 12 -7.29 5.40 -7.44
CA SER A 12 -7.25 4.92 -8.82
C SER A 12 -5.82 4.64 -9.28
N GLN A 13 -4.88 5.48 -8.91
CA GLN A 13 -3.48 5.26 -9.25
C GLN A 13 -2.93 4.00 -8.60
N LEU A 14 -3.25 3.78 -7.34
CA LEU A 14 -2.83 2.56 -6.65
C LEU A 14 -3.46 1.32 -7.26
N ASP A 15 -4.74 1.41 -7.63
CA ASP A 15 -5.43 0.30 -8.27
C ASP A 15 -4.76 -0.08 -9.60
N SER A 16 -4.39 0.91 -10.39
CA SER A 16 -3.69 0.68 -11.64
C SER A 16 -2.30 0.10 -11.43
N LEU A 17 -1.58 0.62 -10.45
CA LEU A 17 -0.21 0.19 -10.19
C LEU A 17 -0.16 -1.22 -9.59
N LEU A 18 -0.94 -1.47 -8.56
CA LEU A 18 -0.88 -2.71 -7.80
C LEU A 18 -1.82 -3.79 -8.32
N GLY A 19 -2.89 -3.41 -8.99
CA GLY A 19 -3.95 -4.32 -9.39
C GLY A 19 -4.97 -4.47 -8.29
N ARG A 20 -6.23 -4.75 -8.70
CA ARG A 20 -7.35 -4.78 -7.76
C ARG A 20 -7.17 -5.82 -6.66
N GLU A 21 -6.69 -7.01 -7.01
CA GLU A 21 -6.57 -8.08 -6.04
C GLU A 21 -5.54 -7.79 -4.98
N LEU A 22 -4.36 -7.33 -5.39
CA LEU A 22 -3.30 -7.01 -4.43
C LEU A 22 -3.71 -5.84 -3.56
N LEU A 23 -4.26 -4.79 -4.16
CA LEU A 23 -4.67 -3.62 -3.38
C LEU A 23 -5.73 -3.98 -2.35
N ALA A 24 -6.73 -4.76 -2.75
CA ALA A 24 -7.77 -5.19 -1.81
C ALA A 24 -7.17 -6.00 -0.66
N ARG A 25 -6.25 -6.91 -0.99
CA ARG A 25 -5.58 -7.73 0.02
C ARG A 25 -4.80 -6.87 1.00
N LEU A 26 -4.02 -5.92 0.50
CA LEU A 26 -3.22 -5.06 1.36
C LEU A 26 -4.10 -4.14 2.23
N LEU A 27 -5.22 -3.70 1.69
CA LEU A 27 -6.15 -2.86 2.45
C LEU A 27 -7.02 -3.66 3.43
N GLN A 28 -7.03 -4.98 3.30
CA GLN A 28 -7.85 -5.86 4.12
C GLN A 28 -9.33 -5.59 3.90
N VAL A 29 -9.72 -5.42 2.64
CA VAL A 29 -11.11 -5.26 2.24
C VAL A 29 -11.41 -6.21 1.09
N SER A 30 -12.69 -6.47 0.83
CA SER A 30 -13.06 -7.30 -0.32
C SER A 30 -12.86 -6.51 -1.61
N ALA A 31 -12.69 -7.23 -2.72
CA ALA A 31 -12.59 -6.60 -4.02
C ALA A 31 -13.86 -5.82 -4.36
N VAL A 32 -15.02 -6.32 -3.93
CA VAL A 32 -16.29 -5.64 -4.15
C VAL A 32 -16.34 -4.32 -3.39
N SER A 33 -15.92 -4.32 -2.11
CA SER A 33 -15.87 -3.08 -1.34
C SER A 33 -14.90 -2.08 -1.97
N LEU A 34 -13.73 -2.56 -2.39
CA LEU A 34 -12.75 -1.67 -3.01
C LEU A 34 -13.32 -1.05 -4.29
N ARG A 35 -13.99 -1.84 -5.12
CA ARG A 35 -14.60 -1.31 -6.33
C ARG A 35 -15.59 -0.18 -5.99
N ARG A 36 -16.40 -0.38 -4.95
CA ARG A 36 -17.38 0.64 -4.56
C ARG A 36 -16.71 1.90 -4.02
N TYR A 37 -15.62 1.75 -3.27
CA TYR A 37 -14.86 2.91 -2.81
C TYR A 37 -14.30 3.70 -3.99
N LEU A 38 -13.70 2.99 -4.95
CA LEU A 38 -13.08 3.65 -6.11
C LEU A 38 -14.11 4.32 -7.01
N ALA A 39 -15.30 3.75 -7.07
CA ALA A 39 -16.38 4.31 -7.88
C ALA A 39 -17.12 5.45 -7.19
N GLY A 40 -16.80 5.71 -5.93
CA GLY A 40 -17.48 6.75 -5.18
C GLY A 40 -18.85 6.34 -4.69
N GLU A 41 -19.20 5.06 -4.79
CA GLU A 41 -20.51 4.57 -4.35
C GLU A 41 -20.61 4.39 -2.85
N ARG A 42 -19.47 4.36 -2.17
CA ARG A 42 -19.42 4.18 -0.73
C ARG A 42 -18.27 5.01 -0.18
N ALA A 43 -18.50 5.66 0.95
CA ALA A 43 -17.46 6.43 1.61
C ALA A 43 -16.37 5.49 2.14
N VAL A 44 -15.12 5.92 2.04
CA VAL A 44 -13.99 5.14 2.52
C VAL A 44 -13.89 5.33 4.03
N PRO A 45 -13.96 4.23 4.82
CA PRO A 45 -13.79 4.35 6.27
C PRO A 45 -12.40 4.88 6.62
N ASP A 46 -12.30 5.58 7.74
CA ASP A 46 -11.04 6.19 8.15
C ASP A 46 -9.88 5.19 8.22
N PRO A 47 -10.05 3.99 8.78
CA PRO A 47 -8.91 3.03 8.80
C PRO A 47 -8.46 2.64 7.40
N VAL A 48 -9.38 2.49 6.46
CA VAL A 48 -9.03 2.13 5.09
C VAL A 48 -8.34 3.31 4.40
N ALA A 49 -8.83 4.53 4.66
CA ALA A 49 -8.21 5.73 4.10
C ALA A 49 -6.76 5.87 4.59
N ALA A 50 -6.51 5.58 5.87
CA ALA A 50 -5.16 5.64 6.42
C ALA A 50 -4.24 4.63 5.76
N ARG A 51 -4.75 3.41 5.52
CA ARG A 51 -3.98 2.37 4.82
C ARG A 51 -3.71 2.74 3.37
N LEU A 52 -4.69 3.32 2.69
CA LEU A 52 -4.51 3.81 1.32
C LEU A 52 -3.40 4.84 1.24
N HIS A 53 -3.42 5.80 2.15
CA HIS A 53 -2.39 6.84 2.19
C HIS A 53 -1.01 6.23 2.43
N PHE A 54 -0.91 5.30 3.37
CA PHE A 54 0.33 4.59 3.66
C PHE A 54 0.85 3.89 2.39
N LEU A 55 -0.03 3.16 1.70
CA LEU A 55 0.37 2.43 0.50
C LEU A 55 0.80 3.37 -0.61
N ALA A 56 0.17 4.54 -0.72
CA ALA A 56 0.58 5.52 -1.72
C ALA A 56 2.00 6.01 -1.47
N LEU A 57 2.37 6.21 -0.21
CA LEU A 57 3.72 6.64 0.14
C LEU A 57 4.73 5.53 -0.16
N VAL A 58 4.43 4.29 0.21
CA VAL A 58 5.30 3.16 -0.05
C VAL A 58 5.45 2.96 -1.57
N ALA A 59 4.35 2.96 -2.29
CA ALA A 59 4.38 2.77 -3.75
C ALA A 59 5.16 3.88 -4.45
N GLY A 60 5.04 5.11 -3.95
CA GLY A 60 5.80 6.22 -4.49
C GLY A 60 7.31 6.01 -4.34
N ASP A 61 7.74 5.54 -3.17
CA ASP A 61 9.14 5.23 -2.96
C ASP A 61 9.61 4.09 -3.87
N LEU A 62 8.79 3.04 -4.01
CA LEU A 62 9.15 1.89 -4.84
C LEU A 62 9.21 2.25 -6.33
N ALA A 63 8.33 3.14 -6.78
CA ALA A 63 8.26 3.51 -8.19
C ALA A 63 9.54 4.19 -8.68
N GLY A 64 10.32 4.73 -7.78
CA GLY A 64 11.61 5.30 -8.14
C GLY A 64 12.67 4.26 -8.45
N ALA A 65 12.45 3.00 -8.03
CA ALA A 65 13.43 1.93 -8.19
C ALA A 65 12.93 0.77 -9.05
N TYR A 66 11.63 0.61 -9.21
CA TYR A 66 11.04 -0.54 -9.89
C TYR A 66 9.98 -0.11 -10.88
N ASN A 67 9.74 -0.94 -11.91
CA ASN A 67 8.59 -0.78 -12.78
C ASN A 67 7.36 -1.38 -12.07
N ASP A 68 6.19 -1.31 -12.72
CA ASP A 68 4.94 -1.75 -12.10
C ASP A 68 4.99 -3.21 -11.64
N ILE A 69 5.58 -4.07 -12.46
CA ILE A 69 5.67 -5.49 -12.12
C ILE A 69 6.57 -5.67 -10.90
N GLY A 70 7.69 -4.96 -10.86
CA GLY A 70 8.61 -5.02 -9.73
C GLY A 70 7.98 -4.50 -8.44
N VAL A 71 7.17 -3.44 -8.53
CA VAL A 71 6.47 -2.92 -7.36
C VAL A 71 5.52 -3.98 -6.81
N ARG A 72 4.73 -4.63 -7.68
CA ARG A 72 3.81 -5.67 -7.24
C ARG A 72 4.52 -6.83 -6.57
N ARG A 73 5.62 -7.29 -7.19
CA ARG A 73 6.39 -8.41 -6.65
C ARG A 73 7.06 -8.09 -5.33
N TRP A 74 7.41 -6.82 -5.14
CA TRP A 74 8.09 -6.39 -3.93
C TRP A 74 7.29 -6.77 -2.68
N PHE A 75 5.99 -6.64 -2.73
CA PHE A 75 5.13 -6.92 -1.58
C PHE A 75 5.09 -8.39 -1.20
N ASP A 76 5.35 -9.29 -2.14
CA ASP A 76 5.24 -10.72 -1.88
C ASP A 76 6.60 -11.41 -1.68
N ARG A 77 7.70 -10.66 -1.70
CA ARG A 77 9.01 -11.25 -1.55
C ARG A 77 9.45 -11.27 -0.09
N PRO A 78 9.80 -12.46 0.45
CA PRO A 78 10.41 -12.52 1.78
C PRO A 78 11.71 -11.76 1.83
N ARG A 79 11.97 -11.09 2.95
CA ARG A 79 13.17 -10.28 3.10
C ARG A 79 13.84 -10.55 4.41
N THR A 80 15.17 -10.65 4.37
CA THR A 80 15.95 -10.85 5.58
C THR A 80 15.69 -9.73 6.60
N LEU A 81 15.58 -8.50 6.11
CA LEU A 81 15.34 -7.35 6.99
C LEU A 81 13.96 -7.36 7.64
N LEU A 82 13.08 -8.24 7.20
CA LEU A 82 11.76 -8.45 7.79
C LEU A 82 11.66 -9.83 8.43
N ASP A 83 12.79 -10.36 8.86
CA ASP A 83 12.88 -11.67 9.52
C ASP A 83 12.34 -12.79 8.63
N GLY A 84 12.60 -12.70 7.33
CA GLY A 84 12.16 -13.70 6.36
C GLY A 84 10.73 -13.58 5.91
N ARG A 85 10.02 -12.54 6.36
CA ARG A 85 8.63 -12.32 5.96
C ARG A 85 8.56 -11.35 4.78
N SER A 86 7.49 -11.43 4.03
CA SER A 86 7.26 -10.47 2.96
C SER A 86 6.60 -9.21 3.52
N PRO A 87 6.74 -8.07 2.81
CA PRO A 87 6.01 -6.87 3.24
C PRO A 87 4.50 -7.10 3.39
N ALA A 88 3.88 -7.86 2.46
CA ALA A 88 2.45 -8.12 2.54
C ALA A 88 2.08 -8.87 3.83
N GLU A 89 2.96 -9.74 4.31
CA GLU A 89 2.68 -10.48 5.54
C GLU A 89 2.65 -9.57 6.76
N LEU A 90 3.29 -8.41 6.70
CA LEU A 90 3.27 -7.44 7.79
C LEU A 90 2.10 -6.47 7.67
N LEU A 91 1.30 -6.57 6.60
CA LEU A 91 0.16 -5.71 6.35
C LEU A 91 -1.11 -6.56 6.34
N GLU A 92 -1.29 -7.34 7.40
CA GLU A 92 -2.42 -8.26 7.51
C GLU A 92 -3.25 -7.91 8.73
N ALA A 93 -4.40 -8.58 8.83
CA ALA A 93 -5.35 -8.33 9.91
C ALA A 93 -5.76 -6.86 9.90
N GLU A 94 -6.01 -6.27 11.04
CA GLU A 94 -6.42 -4.88 11.11
C GLU A 94 -5.22 -3.96 11.35
N TRP A 95 -4.25 -4.05 10.45
CA TRP A 95 -3.03 -3.29 10.61
C TRP A 95 -3.27 -1.78 10.52
N LYS A 96 -2.41 -1.05 11.20
CA LYS A 96 -2.42 0.42 11.18
C LYS A 96 -1.04 0.90 10.75
N PRO A 97 -0.97 2.04 10.05
CA PRO A 97 0.33 2.56 9.58
C PRO A 97 1.36 2.74 10.68
N GLU A 98 0.93 3.03 11.88
CA GLU A 98 1.85 3.25 13.00
C GLU A 98 2.29 1.99 13.73
N ASP A 99 1.72 0.84 13.37
CA ASP A 99 2.13 -0.44 13.99
C ASP A 99 3.59 -0.77 13.62
N PRO A 100 4.29 -1.54 14.48
CA PRO A 100 5.71 -1.85 14.22
C PRO A 100 5.98 -2.53 12.89
N GLY A 101 5.15 -3.51 12.50
CA GLY A 101 5.33 -4.21 11.23
C GLY A 101 5.23 -3.30 10.03
N PRO A 102 4.10 -2.58 9.88
CA PRO A 102 3.97 -1.63 8.79
C PRO A 102 5.07 -0.56 8.78
N ARG A 103 5.50 -0.09 9.94
CA ARG A 103 6.59 0.90 9.99
C ARG A 103 7.87 0.34 9.39
N ARG A 104 8.16 -0.93 9.64
CA ARG A 104 9.33 -1.58 9.05
C ARG A 104 9.22 -1.65 7.53
N VAL A 105 8.03 -1.92 7.02
CA VAL A 105 7.77 -1.91 5.58
C VAL A 105 8.03 -0.53 5.00
N ARG A 106 7.54 0.50 5.67
CA ARG A 106 7.72 1.87 5.22
C ARG A 106 9.19 2.26 5.23
N ASP A 107 9.92 1.90 6.29
CA ASP A 107 11.34 2.20 6.38
C ASP A 107 12.13 1.50 5.29
N LEU A 108 11.78 0.25 4.99
CA LEU A 108 12.47 -0.51 3.96
C LEU A 108 12.27 0.13 2.58
N ALA A 109 11.05 0.53 2.26
CA ALA A 109 10.78 1.20 0.99
C ALA A 109 11.48 2.56 0.92
N GLY A 110 11.44 3.30 2.02
CA GLY A 110 12.08 4.62 2.07
C GLY A 110 13.58 4.56 1.89
N ALA A 111 14.22 3.49 2.33
CA ALA A 111 15.66 3.35 2.19
C ALA A 111 16.10 3.33 0.73
N LEU A 112 15.23 2.90 -0.18
CA LEU A 112 15.55 2.89 -1.60
C LEU A 112 15.72 4.29 -2.17
N VAL A 113 15.03 5.26 -1.58
CA VAL A 113 15.17 6.67 -2.01
C VAL A 113 16.52 7.22 -1.60
N TRP A 114 17.01 6.85 -0.42
CA TRP A 114 18.25 7.39 0.13
C TRP A 114 19.49 6.65 -0.34
N SER A 115 19.36 5.39 -0.76
CA SER A 115 20.49 4.61 -1.23
C SER A 115 20.13 3.84 -2.48
N PRO A 116 19.73 4.54 -3.54
CA PRO A 116 19.13 3.85 -4.69
C PRO A 116 20.14 3.15 -5.58
N ALA A 117 21.33 3.62 -5.64
CA ALA A 117 22.21 3.26 -6.74
C ALA A 117 23.21 2.16 -6.43
N THR A 118 23.14 1.64 -5.30
CA THR A 118 24.20 0.65 -4.98
C THR A 118 23.97 -0.72 -5.57
#